data_33eb3f05af27795d983f121354170f96
#
_entry.id   33eb3f05af27795d983f121354170f96
#
_cell.length_a   1.000
_cell.length_b   1.000
_cell.length_c   1.000
_cell.angle_alpha   90.00
_cell.angle_beta   90.00
_cell.angle_gamma   90.00
#
_symmetry.space_group_name_H-M   'P 1'
#
loop_
_entity.id
_entity.type
_entity.pdbx_description
1 polymer ?
#
loop_
_entity_poly.entity_id
_entity_poly.type
_entity_poly.pdbx_seq_one_letter_code
_entity_poly.pdbx_strand_id
1 'polypeptide(L)'
;LRDGFDYLAEIYLNYETIKIEELIGPKGKSQLTMDMLKPESIKDYACEDADVALQLMKPLEKELEANNLRGVFNDIEMPLMPVLARMEMEGVCLDTKSLAETAKQFTERMELLEKEIFELAGHSFMLTSPRQVGEVLFDELKLNEKAKKTKSGQYQTGEEVLEAIRSRHPIVGKILAHRGLKKLLSTYVEALPKLINPETHRIHTSFNQA
;
A
#
# COMPACT_ATOMS: atom_id res chain seq x y z
N LEU A 1 -16.16 4.48 3.53
CA LEU A 1 -17.28 3.57 3.84
C LEU A 1 -16.79 2.54 4.86
N ARG A 2 -17.62 2.16 5.82
CA ARG A 2 -17.35 1.03 6.71
C ARG A 2 -18.21 -0.12 6.21
N ASP A 3 -17.55 -1.12 5.68
CA ASP A 3 -18.14 -2.29 5.02
C ASP A 3 -17.66 -3.63 5.62
N GLY A 4 -16.94 -3.55 6.74
CA GLY A 4 -16.46 -4.73 7.45
C GLY A 4 -17.63 -5.58 7.97
N PHE A 5 -17.46 -6.89 7.91
CA PHE A 5 -18.44 -7.91 8.31
C PHE A 5 -19.05 -7.65 9.70
N ASP A 6 -18.23 -7.42 10.69
CA ASP A 6 -18.66 -7.11 12.06
C ASP A 6 -19.58 -5.86 12.13
N TYR A 7 -19.21 -4.82 11.39
CA TYR A 7 -19.99 -3.59 11.34
C TYR A 7 -21.35 -3.80 10.68
N LEU A 8 -21.40 -4.59 9.61
CA LEU A 8 -22.66 -4.93 8.96
C LEU A 8 -23.57 -5.77 9.87
N ALA A 9 -23.02 -6.71 10.62
CA ALA A 9 -23.74 -7.51 11.60
C ALA A 9 -24.34 -6.63 12.71
N GLU A 10 -23.57 -5.67 13.23
CA GLU A 10 -24.04 -4.72 14.24
C GLU A 10 -25.19 -3.85 13.71
N ILE A 11 -25.05 -3.25 12.52
CA ILE A 11 -26.02 -2.31 11.96
C ILE A 11 -27.32 -2.99 11.50
N TYR A 12 -27.21 -4.13 10.80
CA TYR A 12 -28.37 -4.77 10.18
C TYR A 12 -29.02 -5.86 11.04
N LEU A 13 -28.26 -6.49 11.91
CA LEU A 13 -28.75 -7.59 12.74
C LEU A 13 -28.77 -7.24 14.23
N ASN A 14 -28.19 -6.10 14.63
CA ASN A 14 -27.96 -5.73 16.04
C ASN A 14 -27.24 -6.86 16.80
N TYR A 15 -26.23 -7.44 16.15
CA TYR A 15 -25.50 -8.58 16.64
C TYR A 15 -23.99 -8.28 16.71
N GLU A 16 -23.38 -8.55 17.86
CA GLU A 16 -21.95 -8.42 18.08
C GLU A 16 -21.26 -9.78 17.83
N THR A 17 -20.40 -9.82 16.82
CA THR A 17 -19.69 -11.02 16.39
C THR A 17 -18.48 -11.31 17.27
N ILE A 18 -18.05 -12.58 17.31
CA ILE A 18 -16.79 -13.01 17.92
C ILE A 18 -15.65 -12.33 17.17
N LYS A 19 -14.75 -11.65 17.89
CA LYS A 19 -13.61 -10.98 17.25
C LYS A 19 -12.48 -11.97 16.97
N ILE A 20 -11.90 -11.89 15.78
CA ILE A 20 -10.78 -12.76 15.39
C ILE A 20 -9.60 -12.65 16.36
N GLU A 21 -9.40 -11.47 16.98
CA GLU A 21 -8.35 -11.24 17.97
C GLU A 21 -8.55 -12.04 19.25
N GLU A 22 -9.77 -12.50 19.56
CA GLU A 22 -10.04 -13.38 20.69
C GLU A 22 -9.47 -14.78 20.46
N LEU A 23 -9.35 -15.19 19.20
CA LEU A 23 -8.80 -16.50 18.80
C LEU A 23 -7.30 -16.47 18.57
N ILE A 24 -6.82 -15.49 17.81
CA ILE A 24 -5.42 -15.42 17.37
C ILE A 24 -4.57 -14.42 18.18
N GLY A 25 -5.19 -13.70 19.10
CA GLY A 25 -4.54 -12.67 19.91
C GLY A 25 -4.44 -11.31 19.24
N PRO A 26 -4.02 -10.28 19.99
CA PRO A 26 -3.98 -8.90 19.50
C PRO A 26 -2.93 -8.72 18.40
N LYS A 27 -3.16 -7.73 17.54
CA LYS A 27 -2.24 -7.36 16.44
C LYS A 27 -0.84 -7.10 16.93
N GLY A 28 0.14 -7.84 16.39
CA GLY A 28 1.55 -7.70 16.74
C GLY A 28 2.38 -8.90 16.30
N LYS A 29 3.66 -8.90 16.67
CA LYS A 29 4.60 -9.96 16.30
C LYS A 29 4.27 -11.35 16.90
N SER A 30 3.48 -11.37 17.96
CA SER A 30 3.05 -12.58 18.66
C SER A 30 1.66 -13.07 18.25
N GLN A 31 1.01 -12.39 17.29
CA GLN A 31 -0.30 -12.82 16.79
C GLN A 31 -0.16 -14.16 16.07
N LEU A 32 -1.03 -15.10 16.41
CA LEU A 32 -1.09 -16.41 15.76
C LEU A 32 -1.76 -16.30 14.38
N THR A 33 -1.64 -17.35 13.58
CA THR A 33 -2.43 -17.52 12.35
C THR A 33 -3.49 -18.60 12.58
N MET A 34 -4.58 -18.57 11.80
CA MET A 34 -5.71 -19.49 11.98
C MET A 34 -5.30 -20.97 11.83
N ASP A 35 -4.31 -21.26 10.97
CA ASP A 35 -3.77 -22.60 10.74
C ASP A 35 -3.00 -23.17 11.93
N MET A 36 -2.60 -22.33 12.89
CA MET A 36 -1.97 -22.77 14.14
C MET A 36 -2.98 -23.20 15.20
N LEU A 37 -4.27 -22.95 14.99
CA LEU A 37 -5.32 -23.28 15.95
C LEU A 37 -5.92 -24.65 15.65
N LYS A 38 -6.43 -25.31 16.71
CA LYS A 38 -7.19 -26.56 16.55
C LYS A 38 -8.59 -26.27 16.01
N PRO A 39 -9.16 -27.13 15.16
CA PRO A 39 -10.50 -26.98 14.63
C PRO A 39 -11.58 -26.73 15.70
N GLU A 40 -11.44 -27.38 16.87
CA GLU A 40 -12.40 -27.22 17.97
C GLU A 40 -12.42 -25.81 18.54
N SER A 41 -11.29 -25.11 18.53
CA SER A 41 -11.21 -23.72 19.04
C SER A 41 -11.76 -22.69 18.09
N ILE A 42 -11.81 -22.96 16.79
CA ILE A 42 -12.31 -22.03 15.77
C ILE A 42 -13.73 -22.34 15.30
N LYS A 43 -14.29 -23.46 15.77
CA LYS A 43 -15.60 -23.97 15.33
C LYS A 43 -16.72 -22.92 15.48
N ASP A 44 -16.83 -22.34 16.66
CA ASP A 44 -17.93 -21.41 16.96
C ASP A 44 -17.81 -20.13 16.15
N TYR A 45 -16.61 -19.60 16.01
CA TYR A 45 -16.31 -18.46 15.12
C TYR A 45 -16.69 -18.75 13.67
N ALA A 46 -16.25 -19.89 13.12
CA ALA A 46 -16.51 -20.24 11.73
C ALA A 46 -18.01 -20.53 11.46
N CYS A 47 -18.72 -21.11 12.44
CA CYS A 47 -20.17 -21.31 12.34
C CYS A 47 -20.93 -19.99 12.42
N GLU A 48 -20.52 -19.09 13.30
CA GLU A 48 -21.10 -17.75 13.43
C GLU A 48 -20.93 -16.95 12.13
N ASP A 49 -19.72 -16.92 11.56
CA ASP A 49 -19.45 -16.22 10.29
C ASP A 49 -20.38 -16.69 9.17
N ALA A 50 -20.59 -17.99 9.05
CA ALA A 50 -21.48 -18.57 8.05
C ALA A 50 -22.95 -18.19 8.29
N ASP A 51 -23.43 -18.24 9.54
CA ASP A 51 -24.80 -17.94 9.91
C ASP A 51 -25.11 -16.44 9.74
N VAL A 52 -24.22 -15.57 10.24
CA VAL A 52 -24.33 -14.12 10.11
C VAL A 52 -24.31 -13.69 8.64
N ALA A 53 -23.43 -14.27 7.82
CA ALA A 53 -23.40 -14.00 6.38
C ALA A 53 -24.74 -14.32 5.71
N LEU A 54 -25.35 -15.45 6.06
CA LEU A 54 -26.65 -15.84 5.55
C LEU A 54 -27.77 -14.89 6.01
N GLN A 55 -27.72 -14.46 7.26
CA GLN A 55 -28.72 -13.52 7.81
C GLN A 55 -28.63 -12.14 7.17
N LEU A 56 -27.40 -11.66 6.89
CA LEU A 56 -27.15 -10.36 6.22
C LEU A 56 -27.69 -10.31 4.80
N MET A 57 -27.85 -11.43 4.11
CA MET A 57 -28.34 -11.47 2.73
C MET A 57 -29.68 -10.73 2.55
N LYS A 58 -30.65 -10.97 3.44
CA LYS A 58 -31.98 -10.37 3.32
C LYS A 58 -32.03 -8.85 3.51
N PRO A 59 -31.42 -8.26 4.56
CA PRO A 59 -31.40 -6.81 4.72
C PRO A 59 -30.59 -6.12 3.62
N LEU A 60 -29.45 -6.68 3.20
CA LEU A 60 -28.65 -6.12 2.12
C LEU A 60 -29.34 -6.18 0.76
N GLU A 61 -30.09 -7.25 0.46
CA GLU A 61 -30.91 -7.32 -0.75
C GLU A 61 -31.97 -6.23 -0.80
N LYS A 62 -32.62 -5.90 0.33
CA LYS A 62 -33.58 -4.77 0.43
C LYS A 62 -32.89 -3.43 0.16
N GLU A 63 -31.67 -3.24 0.66
CA GLU A 63 -30.89 -2.02 0.40
C GLU A 63 -30.53 -1.88 -1.08
N LEU A 64 -30.13 -2.97 -1.75
CA LEU A 64 -29.89 -2.97 -3.20
C LEU A 64 -31.14 -2.57 -4.00
N GLU A 65 -32.33 -3.06 -3.60
CA GLU A 65 -33.60 -2.70 -4.24
C GLU A 65 -33.96 -1.23 -3.96
N ALA A 66 -33.86 -0.79 -2.72
CA ALA A 66 -34.21 0.58 -2.32
C ALA A 66 -33.36 1.64 -3.02
N ASN A 67 -32.10 1.32 -3.32
CA ASN A 67 -31.15 2.21 -3.99
C ASN A 67 -31.06 2.01 -5.51
N ASN A 68 -31.89 1.13 -6.12
CA ASN A 68 -31.86 0.77 -7.55
C ASN A 68 -30.50 0.24 -8.01
N LEU A 69 -29.77 -0.49 -7.14
CA LEU A 69 -28.44 -1.03 -7.42
C LEU A 69 -28.46 -2.50 -7.86
N ARG A 70 -29.64 -3.14 -7.94
CA ARG A 70 -29.75 -4.56 -8.27
C ARG A 70 -29.17 -4.90 -9.66
N GLY A 71 -29.34 -4.01 -10.65
CA GLY A 71 -28.73 -4.16 -11.97
C GLY A 71 -27.21 -4.13 -11.92
N VAL A 72 -26.63 -3.14 -11.20
CA VAL A 72 -25.18 -3.07 -11.01
C VAL A 72 -24.65 -4.33 -10.34
N PHE A 73 -25.30 -4.79 -9.29
CA PHE A 73 -24.93 -5.99 -8.55
C PHE A 73 -24.97 -7.26 -9.43
N ASN A 74 -26.10 -7.51 -10.11
CA ASN A 74 -26.29 -8.74 -10.86
C ASN A 74 -25.56 -8.78 -12.22
N ASP A 75 -25.49 -7.62 -12.91
CA ASP A 75 -25.03 -7.57 -14.29
C ASP A 75 -23.55 -7.15 -14.41
N ILE A 76 -22.98 -6.58 -13.36
CA ILE A 76 -21.59 -6.11 -13.34
C ILE A 76 -20.80 -6.81 -12.23
N GLU A 77 -21.14 -6.57 -10.95
CA GLU A 77 -20.32 -6.99 -9.80
C GLU A 77 -20.24 -8.52 -9.67
N MET A 78 -21.38 -9.21 -9.71
CA MET A 78 -21.40 -10.66 -9.59
C MET A 78 -20.74 -11.40 -10.77
N PRO A 79 -20.93 -11.00 -12.05
CA PRO A 79 -20.18 -11.56 -13.17
C PRO A 79 -18.69 -11.23 -13.17
N LEU A 80 -18.27 -10.10 -12.56
CA LEU A 80 -16.87 -9.72 -12.46
C LEU A 80 -16.09 -10.64 -11.53
N MET A 81 -16.68 -11.11 -10.43
CA MET A 81 -16.03 -12.00 -9.45
C MET A 81 -15.30 -13.20 -10.08
N PRO A 82 -15.94 -14.06 -10.89
CA PRO A 82 -15.25 -15.19 -11.51
C PRO A 82 -14.19 -14.76 -12.54
N VAL A 83 -14.29 -13.57 -13.12
CA VAL A 83 -13.26 -13.02 -14.01
C VAL A 83 -12.01 -12.68 -13.20
N LEU A 84 -12.18 -11.95 -12.10
CA LEU A 84 -11.06 -11.59 -11.21
C LEU A 84 -10.42 -12.86 -10.62
N ALA A 85 -11.21 -13.82 -10.17
CA ALA A 85 -10.68 -15.10 -9.66
C ALA A 85 -9.82 -15.83 -10.70
N ARG A 86 -10.25 -15.86 -11.98
CA ARG A 86 -9.43 -16.44 -13.07
C ARG A 86 -8.15 -15.65 -13.31
N MET A 87 -8.20 -14.32 -13.26
CA MET A 87 -7.01 -13.48 -13.41
C MET A 87 -6.00 -13.73 -12.27
N GLU A 88 -6.47 -13.88 -11.02
CA GLU A 88 -5.65 -14.22 -9.88
C GLU A 88 -5.02 -15.63 -10.01
N MET A 89 -5.81 -16.61 -10.45
CA MET A 89 -5.32 -17.97 -10.68
C MET A 89 -4.34 -18.05 -11.85
N GLU A 90 -4.56 -17.31 -12.93
CA GLU A 90 -3.67 -17.27 -14.08
C GLU A 90 -2.37 -16.56 -13.75
N GLY A 91 -2.43 -15.48 -12.97
CA GLY A 91 -1.29 -14.65 -12.60
C GLY A 91 -0.72 -13.84 -13.76
N VAL A 92 0.23 -12.98 -13.44
CA VAL A 92 0.89 -12.04 -14.38
C VAL A 92 2.31 -12.48 -14.66
N CYS A 93 2.65 -12.59 -15.94
CA CYS A 93 4.02 -12.87 -16.38
C CYS A 93 4.86 -11.59 -16.30
N LEU A 94 6.03 -11.68 -15.69
CA LEU A 94 6.94 -10.56 -15.51
C LEU A 94 8.18 -10.73 -16.42
N ASP A 95 8.50 -9.71 -17.21
CA ASP A 95 9.76 -9.67 -17.95
C ASP A 95 10.91 -9.26 -17.03
N THR A 96 11.52 -10.24 -16.41
CA THR A 96 12.64 -10.02 -15.46
C THR A 96 13.90 -9.48 -16.13
N LYS A 97 14.11 -9.72 -17.43
CA LYS A 97 15.26 -9.19 -18.16
C LYS A 97 15.11 -7.68 -18.36
N SER A 98 13.96 -7.24 -18.86
CA SER A 98 13.67 -5.82 -19.03
C SER A 98 13.72 -5.06 -17.68
N LEU A 99 13.24 -5.69 -16.60
CA LEU A 99 13.36 -5.10 -15.26
C LEU A 99 14.81 -4.97 -14.79
N ALA A 100 15.65 -5.98 -15.05
CA ALA A 100 17.08 -5.91 -14.69
C ALA A 100 17.81 -4.79 -15.46
N GLU A 101 17.51 -4.61 -16.73
CA GLU A 101 18.04 -3.50 -17.54
C GLU A 101 17.56 -2.15 -17.00
N THR A 102 16.28 -2.05 -16.65
CA THR A 102 15.70 -0.85 -16.03
C THR A 102 16.35 -0.55 -14.67
N ALA A 103 16.61 -1.58 -13.85
CA ALA A 103 17.31 -1.43 -12.58
C ALA A 103 18.68 -0.80 -12.76
N LYS A 104 19.43 -1.27 -13.74
CA LYS A 104 20.77 -0.73 -14.07
C LYS A 104 20.69 0.74 -14.48
N GLN A 105 19.78 1.09 -15.40
CA GLN A 105 19.60 2.46 -15.87
C GLN A 105 19.19 3.40 -14.73
N PHE A 106 18.30 2.96 -13.84
CA PHE A 106 17.88 3.76 -12.69
C PHE A 106 19.02 3.96 -11.69
N THR A 107 19.80 2.93 -11.44
CA THR A 107 20.98 3.02 -10.55
C THR A 107 22.02 3.99 -11.09
N GLU A 108 22.38 3.88 -12.35
CA GLU A 108 23.32 4.80 -13.01
C GLU A 108 22.80 6.25 -12.96
N ARG A 109 21.50 6.44 -13.21
CA ARG A 109 20.89 7.78 -13.14
C ARG A 109 20.86 8.34 -11.72
N MET A 110 20.62 7.50 -10.72
CA MET A 110 20.65 7.92 -9.32
C MET A 110 22.05 8.34 -8.89
N GLU A 111 23.09 7.60 -9.27
CA GLU A 111 24.48 7.95 -8.98
C GLU A 111 24.89 9.30 -9.60
N LEU A 112 24.41 9.59 -10.81
CA LEU A 112 24.62 10.90 -11.44
C LEU A 112 23.89 12.01 -10.66
N LEU A 113 22.65 11.79 -10.27
CA LEU A 113 21.88 12.75 -9.48
C LEU A 113 22.53 12.98 -8.11
N GLU A 114 23.03 11.95 -7.45
CA GLU A 114 23.75 12.08 -6.16
C GLU A 114 24.98 12.98 -6.30
N LYS A 115 25.80 12.77 -7.33
CA LYS A 115 26.96 13.64 -7.59
C LYS A 115 26.55 15.09 -7.82
N GLU A 116 25.56 15.32 -8.67
CA GLU A 116 25.05 16.66 -8.95
C GLU A 116 24.44 17.33 -7.70
N ILE A 117 23.77 16.57 -6.84
CA ILE A 117 23.21 17.07 -5.58
C ILE A 117 24.34 17.47 -4.61
N PHE A 118 25.37 16.63 -4.47
CA PHE A 118 26.49 16.90 -3.57
C PHE A 118 27.36 18.07 -4.05
N GLU A 119 27.54 18.23 -5.36
CA GLU A 119 28.16 19.41 -5.95
C GLU A 119 27.41 20.68 -5.61
N LEU A 120 26.05 20.67 -5.72
CA LEU A 120 25.20 21.81 -5.39
C LEU A 120 25.12 22.12 -3.89
N ALA A 121 25.29 21.12 -3.05
CA ALA A 121 25.33 21.28 -1.59
C ALA A 121 26.72 21.66 -1.06
N GLY A 122 27.80 21.38 -1.83
CA GLY A 122 29.18 21.56 -1.42
C GLY A 122 29.75 20.44 -0.55
N HIS A 123 28.95 19.45 -0.18
CA HIS A 123 29.37 18.27 0.61
C HIS A 123 28.40 17.09 0.43
N SER A 124 28.82 15.91 0.84
CA SER A 124 28.01 14.71 0.84
C SER A 124 27.13 14.62 2.10
N PHE A 125 25.90 14.10 1.94
CA PHE A 125 24.95 13.85 3.03
C PHE A 125 24.01 12.70 2.67
N MET A 126 23.27 12.18 3.65
CA MET A 126 22.37 11.06 3.41
C MET A 126 21.03 11.52 2.81
N LEU A 127 20.84 11.33 1.50
CA LEU A 127 19.61 11.71 0.75
C LEU A 127 18.35 10.99 1.22
N THR A 128 18.51 9.81 1.85
CA THR A 128 17.41 9.05 2.45
C THR A 128 17.02 9.54 3.85
N SER A 129 17.81 10.44 4.45
CA SER A 129 17.51 11.03 5.74
C SER A 129 16.74 12.35 5.60
N PRO A 130 15.43 12.40 5.94
CA PRO A 130 14.66 13.64 5.89
C PRO A 130 15.28 14.77 6.72
N ARG A 131 15.96 14.42 7.82
CA ARG A 131 16.66 15.35 8.71
C ARG A 131 17.79 16.04 7.97
N GLN A 132 18.74 15.29 7.41
CA GLN A 132 19.90 15.86 6.71
C GLN A 132 19.51 16.65 5.47
N VAL A 133 18.53 16.12 4.70
CA VAL A 133 17.96 16.87 3.57
C VAL A 133 17.36 18.21 4.03
N GLY A 134 16.66 18.23 5.17
CA GLY A 134 16.10 19.44 5.74
C GLY A 134 17.15 20.44 6.20
N GLU A 135 18.20 19.98 6.86
CA GLU A 135 19.34 20.78 7.30
C GLU A 135 20.02 21.46 6.09
N VAL A 136 20.34 20.70 5.04
CA VAL A 136 20.95 21.24 3.81
C VAL A 136 20.05 22.27 3.14
N LEU A 137 18.76 21.97 2.95
CA LEU A 137 17.86 22.85 2.20
C LEU A 137 17.47 24.12 2.97
N PHE A 138 17.30 24.04 4.30
CA PHE A 138 16.68 25.11 5.06
C PHE A 138 17.66 25.82 6.01
N ASP A 139 18.69 25.14 6.53
CA ASP A 139 19.67 25.78 7.40
C ASP A 139 20.90 26.29 6.60
N GLU A 140 21.42 25.49 5.66
CA GLU A 140 22.60 25.85 4.89
C GLU A 140 22.25 26.70 3.66
N LEU A 141 21.38 26.17 2.78
CA LEU A 141 20.97 26.87 1.53
C LEU A 141 19.86 27.90 1.75
N LYS A 142 19.22 27.94 2.92
CA LYS A 142 18.19 28.91 3.34
C LYS A 142 17.05 29.09 2.33
N LEU A 143 16.64 27.99 1.68
CA LEU A 143 15.65 28.06 0.59
C LEU A 143 14.25 28.44 1.06
N ASN A 144 13.94 28.31 2.36
CA ASN A 144 12.69 28.75 2.94
C ASN A 144 12.82 29.07 4.43
N GLU A 145 12.87 30.35 4.78
CA GLU A 145 12.95 30.80 6.17
C GLU A 145 11.74 30.41 7.04
N LYS A 146 10.59 30.14 6.39
CA LYS A 146 9.35 29.71 7.07
C LYS A 146 9.09 28.21 6.91
N ALA A 147 10.14 27.39 6.77
CA ALA A 147 10.01 25.94 6.63
C ALA A 147 9.36 25.33 7.86
N LYS A 148 8.29 24.56 7.63
CA LYS A 148 7.55 23.89 8.71
C LYS A 148 8.38 22.74 9.30
N LYS A 149 8.30 22.59 10.62
CA LYS A 149 8.87 21.46 11.33
C LYS A 149 7.79 20.50 11.82
N THR A 150 8.15 19.24 11.96
CA THR A 150 7.31 18.20 12.56
C THR A 150 7.24 18.39 14.09
N LYS A 151 6.37 17.64 14.75
CA LYS A 151 6.31 17.63 16.24
C LYS A 151 7.65 17.24 16.89
N SER A 152 8.49 16.49 16.20
CA SER A 152 9.84 16.10 16.64
C SER A 152 10.93 17.14 16.32
N GLY A 153 10.57 18.32 15.81
CA GLY A 153 11.51 19.40 15.49
C GLY A 153 12.28 19.27 14.17
N GLN A 154 12.01 18.22 13.37
CA GLN A 154 12.64 18.03 12.06
C GLN A 154 11.88 18.80 10.97
N TYR A 155 12.60 19.30 9.97
CA TYR A 155 11.97 19.92 8.82
C TYR A 155 11.10 18.94 8.03
N GLN A 156 9.94 19.41 7.56
CA GLN A 156 9.13 18.65 6.63
C GLN A 156 9.77 18.71 5.25
N THR A 157 10.15 17.55 4.73
CA THR A 157 10.76 17.39 3.41
C THR A 157 9.94 16.47 2.51
N GLY A 158 8.63 16.39 2.74
CA GLY A 158 7.69 15.66 1.88
C GLY A 158 7.64 16.24 0.48
N GLU A 159 7.11 15.48 -0.47
CA GLU A 159 7.04 15.83 -1.88
C GLU A 159 6.36 17.18 -2.12
N GLU A 160 5.19 17.41 -1.50
CA GLU A 160 4.46 18.68 -1.60
C GLU A 160 5.29 19.90 -1.14
N VAL A 161 6.04 19.73 -0.04
CA VAL A 161 6.87 20.81 0.51
C VAL A 161 8.03 21.13 -0.44
N LEU A 162 8.66 20.10 -1.00
CA LEU A 162 9.77 20.27 -1.94
C LEU A 162 9.29 20.81 -3.29
N GLU A 163 8.16 20.36 -3.82
CA GLU A 163 7.59 20.89 -5.06
C GLU A 163 7.28 22.39 -4.93
N ALA A 164 6.77 22.84 -3.80
CA ALA A 164 6.49 24.26 -3.54
C ALA A 164 7.74 25.17 -3.60
N ILE A 165 8.93 24.62 -3.42
CA ILE A 165 10.21 25.35 -3.47
C ILE A 165 11.11 24.94 -4.65
N ARG A 166 10.60 24.12 -5.56
CA ARG A 166 11.37 23.55 -6.68
C ARG A 166 12.08 24.58 -7.55
N SER A 167 11.42 25.73 -7.78
CA SER A 167 11.96 26.83 -8.58
C SER A 167 13.03 27.65 -7.89
N ARG A 168 13.22 27.49 -6.57
CA ARG A 168 14.16 28.31 -5.80
C ARG A 168 15.61 27.88 -5.95
N HIS A 169 15.86 26.59 -6.17
CA HIS A 169 17.21 26.05 -6.34
C HIS A 169 17.20 24.73 -7.12
N PRO A 170 18.14 24.49 -8.05
CA PRO A 170 18.21 23.27 -8.86
C PRO A 170 18.29 21.98 -8.05
N ILE A 171 18.91 22.02 -6.85
CA ILE A 171 19.07 20.86 -5.95
C ILE A 171 17.73 20.21 -5.60
N VAL A 172 16.66 21.01 -5.47
CA VAL A 172 15.34 20.51 -5.05
C VAL A 172 14.75 19.58 -6.10
N GLY A 173 14.78 19.98 -7.37
CA GLY A 173 14.32 19.14 -8.48
C GLY A 173 15.12 17.84 -8.61
N LYS A 174 16.44 17.88 -8.33
CA LYS A 174 17.30 16.71 -8.36
C LYS A 174 17.02 15.75 -7.20
N ILE A 175 16.77 16.27 -5.99
CA ILE A 175 16.35 15.46 -4.83
C ILE A 175 15.00 14.78 -5.09
N LEU A 176 14.03 15.49 -5.66
CA LEU A 176 12.75 14.91 -6.03
C LEU A 176 12.90 13.79 -7.07
N ALA A 177 13.70 14.04 -8.12
CA ALA A 177 13.98 13.03 -9.15
C ALA A 177 14.68 11.79 -8.56
N HIS A 178 15.69 11.99 -7.70
CA HIS A 178 16.38 10.90 -7.02
C HIS A 178 15.41 10.05 -6.15
N ARG A 179 14.55 10.71 -5.36
CA ARG A 179 13.54 10.02 -4.53
C ARG A 179 12.53 9.24 -5.37
N GLY A 180 12.08 9.81 -6.49
CA GLY A 180 11.20 9.14 -7.43
C GLY A 180 11.81 7.86 -7.99
N LEU A 181 13.05 7.94 -8.49
CA LEU A 181 13.79 6.78 -8.99
C LEU A 181 14.02 5.74 -7.89
N LYS A 182 14.41 6.16 -6.68
CA LYS A 182 14.61 5.27 -5.54
C LYS A 182 13.34 4.50 -5.18
N LYS A 183 12.20 5.18 -5.17
CA LYS A 183 10.90 4.56 -4.90
C LYS A 183 10.55 3.54 -5.99
N LEU A 184 10.70 3.90 -7.27
CA LEU A 184 10.43 3.00 -8.38
C LEU A 184 11.34 1.77 -8.34
N LEU A 185 12.62 1.96 -8.10
CA LEU A 185 13.61 0.89 -8.01
C LEU A 185 13.25 -0.09 -6.88
N SER A 186 13.10 0.42 -5.65
CA SER A 186 12.89 -0.44 -4.47
C SER A 186 11.51 -1.08 -4.42
N THR A 187 10.45 -0.34 -4.82
CA THR A 187 9.05 -0.79 -4.65
C THR A 187 8.60 -1.71 -5.78
N TYR A 188 9.11 -1.47 -7.00
CA TYR A 188 8.64 -2.21 -8.18
C TYR A 188 9.75 -3.05 -8.80
N VAL A 189 10.85 -2.43 -9.20
CA VAL A 189 11.87 -3.10 -10.02
C VAL A 189 12.57 -4.24 -9.26
N GLU A 190 12.94 -4.01 -8.01
CA GLU A 190 13.60 -5.01 -7.15
C GLU A 190 12.63 -5.90 -6.37
N ALA A 191 11.41 -5.41 -6.11
CA ALA A 191 10.44 -6.14 -5.29
C ALA A 191 9.63 -7.14 -6.11
N LEU A 192 9.14 -6.75 -7.30
CA LEU A 192 8.26 -7.62 -8.11
C LEU A 192 8.89 -8.97 -8.48
N PRO A 193 10.19 -9.06 -8.87
CA PRO A 193 10.79 -10.37 -9.15
C PRO A 193 10.77 -11.35 -7.99
N LYS A 194 10.77 -10.85 -6.74
CA LYS A 194 10.74 -11.67 -5.52
C LYS A 194 9.35 -12.26 -5.23
N LEU A 195 8.32 -11.75 -5.89
CA LEU A 195 6.94 -12.23 -5.76
C LEU A 195 6.58 -13.29 -6.80
N ILE A 196 7.50 -13.63 -7.70
CA ILE A 196 7.26 -14.65 -8.72
C ILE A 196 7.15 -16.01 -8.01
N ASN A 197 6.03 -16.68 -8.21
CA ASN A 197 5.83 -18.04 -7.76
C ASN A 197 6.78 -18.98 -8.53
N PRO A 198 7.59 -19.80 -7.85
CA PRO A 198 8.59 -20.65 -8.49
C PRO A 198 8.00 -21.78 -9.34
N GLU A 199 6.74 -22.19 -9.08
CA GLU A 199 6.08 -23.25 -9.83
C GLU A 199 5.41 -22.71 -11.10
N THR A 200 4.71 -21.58 -11.02
CA THR A 200 3.96 -21.00 -12.15
C THR A 200 4.78 -20.01 -12.96
N HIS A 201 5.90 -19.52 -12.43
CA HIS A 201 6.73 -18.44 -12.97
C HIS A 201 5.96 -17.13 -13.20
N ARG A 202 4.88 -16.92 -12.42
CA ARG A 202 4.00 -15.77 -12.49
C ARG A 202 3.80 -15.13 -11.12
N ILE A 203 3.36 -13.89 -11.10
CA ILE A 203 2.94 -13.20 -9.88
C ILE A 203 1.42 -13.36 -9.75
N HIS A 204 0.98 -13.92 -8.64
CA HIS A 204 -0.42 -14.05 -8.27
C HIS A 204 -0.75 -12.96 -7.25
N THR A 205 -1.49 -11.96 -7.70
CA THR A 205 -1.96 -10.83 -6.88
C THR A 205 -3.43 -11.00 -6.55
N SER A 206 -3.96 -10.23 -5.63
CA SER A 206 -5.39 -10.14 -5.36
C SER A 206 -5.94 -8.86 -5.97
N PHE A 207 -7.11 -8.94 -6.57
CA PHE A 207 -7.83 -7.79 -7.12
C PHE A 207 -9.01 -7.44 -6.20
N ASN A 208 -8.95 -6.29 -5.56
CA ASN A 208 -10.08 -5.79 -4.79
C ASN A 208 -11.15 -5.28 -5.75
N GLN A 209 -12.39 -5.71 -5.54
CA GLN A 209 -13.53 -5.31 -6.35
C GLN A 209 -14.17 -4.01 -5.84
N ALA A 210 -13.93 -3.64 -4.57
CA ALA A 210 -14.44 -2.42 -3.92
C ALA A 210 -13.34 -1.69 -3.16
#